data_88ab41af0d505440e23c93f058851117
#
_entry.id   88ab41af0d505440e23c93f058851117
#
_cell.length_a   1.000
_cell.length_b   1.000
_cell.length_c   1.000
_cell.angle_alpha   90.00
_cell.angle_beta   90.00
_cell.angle_gamma   90.00
#
_symmetry.space_group_name_H-M   'P 1'
#
loop_
_entity.id
_entity.type
_entity.pdbx_description
1 polymer ?
#
loop_
_entity_poly.entity_id
_entity_poly.type
_entity_poly.pdbx_seq_one_letter_code
_entity_poly.pdbx_strand_id
1 'polypeptide(L)'
;MQIPFSPPDMTEAEEIEVAQVLRSGWITTGPRTKEFERQIASYCHTPKVVCLNSATACMEMILRVLGVGPGDEVITSAYTYTASASVACHVGAKLVMVDTAPNSFEMDYEQLAQAITSRTKVIIPVDLAGIICDYDRIFSIA
;
A
#
# COMPACT_ATOMS: atom_id res chain seq x y z
N MET A 1 -30.01 -13.19 2.56
CA MET A 1 -28.61 -13.66 2.47
C MET A 1 -27.74 -12.62 3.16
N GLN A 2 -26.95 -13.01 4.16
CA GLN A 2 -26.05 -12.09 4.84
C GLN A 2 -24.66 -12.25 4.21
N ILE A 3 -24.13 -11.18 3.63
CA ILE A 3 -22.79 -11.17 3.04
C ILE A 3 -21.87 -10.48 4.05
N PRO A 4 -20.92 -11.20 4.67
CA PRO A 4 -19.98 -10.59 5.60
C PRO A 4 -18.98 -9.72 4.84
N PHE A 5 -18.55 -8.63 5.48
CA PHE A 5 -17.54 -7.73 4.92
C PHE A 5 -16.14 -8.32 5.17
N SER A 6 -15.57 -8.94 4.12
CA SER A 6 -14.18 -9.41 4.07
C SER A 6 -13.63 -10.01 5.38
N PRO A 7 -14.27 -11.08 5.93
CA PRO A 7 -13.76 -11.72 7.12
C PRO A 7 -12.38 -12.36 6.81
N PRO A 8 -11.46 -12.41 7.78
CA PRO A 8 -10.21 -13.15 7.59
C PRO A 8 -10.50 -14.65 7.44
N ASP A 9 -9.76 -15.30 6.57
CA ASP A 9 -9.74 -16.76 6.46
C ASP A 9 -8.74 -17.30 7.49
N MET A 10 -9.26 -17.83 8.58
CA MET A 10 -8.46 -18.38 9.69
C MET A 10 -8.61 -19.89 9.73
N THR A 11 -7.49 -20.57 9.69
CA THR A 11 -7.39 -22.02 9.71
C THR A 11 -6.61 -22.52 10.93
N GLU A 12 -6.50 -23.82 11.11
CA GLU A 12 -5.66 -24.42 12.14
C GLU A 12 -4.17 -24.05 11.99
N ALA A 13 -3.73 -23.70 10.77
CA ALA A 13 -2.35 -23.33 10.51
C ALA A 13 -1.97 -22.03 11.23
N GLU A 14 -2.85 -21.02 11.21
CA GLU A 14 -2.64 -19.75 11.92
C GLU A 14 -2.63 -19.96 13.44
N GLU A 15 -3.53 -20.80 13.94
CA GLU A 15 -3.59 -21.13 15.39
C GLU A 15 -2.29 -21.82 15.85
N ILE A 16 -1.79 -22.79 15.09
CA ILE A 16 -0.53 -23.49 15.38
C ILE A 16 0.65 -22.52 15.40
N GLU A 17 0.78 -21.67 14.39
CA GLU A 17 1.88 -20.69 14.31
C GLU A 17 1.86 -19.71 15.48
N VAL A 18 0.71 -19.15 15.82
CA VAL A 18 0.56 -18.25 16.97
C VAL A 18 0.90 -18.98 18.28
N ALA A 19 0.42 -20.20 18.47
CA ALA A 19 0.73 -20.99 19.66
C ALA A 19 2.24 -21.29 19.79
N GLN A 20 2.93 -21.56 18.68
CA GLN A 20 4.38 -21.77 18.67
C GLN A 20 5.14 -20.50 19.05
N VAL A 21 4.72 -19.34 18.53
CA VAL A 21 5.31 -18.04 18.90
C VAL A 21 5.19 -17.79 20.41
N LEU A 22 4.00 -17.97 20.97
CA LEU A 22 3.77 -17.79 22.41
C LEU A 22 4.62 -18.75 23.26
N ARG A 23 4.73 -20.03 22.87
CA ARG A 23 5.55 -21.02 23.58
C ARG A 23 7.05 -20.74 23.47
N SER A 24 7.51 -20.08 22.40
CA SER A 24 8.89 -19.70 22.23
C SER A 24 9.36 -18.60 23.20
N GLY A 25 8.41 -17.87 23.79
CA GLY A 25 8.69 -16.68 24.62
C GLY A 25 9.10 -15.45 23.82
N TRP A 26 9.22 -15.54 22.48
CA TRP A 26 9.62 -14.42 21.62
C TRP A 26 8.40 -13.80 20.94
N ILE A 27 7.80 -12.80 21.59
CA ILE A 27 6.54 -12.18 21.17
C ILE A 27 6.71 -10.80 20.47
N THR A 28 7.94 -10.41 20.15
CA THR A 28 8.26 -9.17 19.41
C THR A 28 8.88 -9.52 18.06
N THR A 29 9.38 -8.52 17.32
CA THR A 29 10.13 -8.74 16.08
C THR A 29 11.28 -9.72 16.31
N GLY A 30 11.27 -10.84 15.63
CA GLY A 30 12.18 -11.95 15.88
C GLY A 30 12.30 -12.93 14.72
N PRO A 31 12.64 -14.20 14.99
CA PRO A 31 12.90 -15.20 13.94
C PRO A 31 11.75 -15.38 12.95
N ARG A 32 10.49 -15.37 13.43
CA ARG A 32 9.31 -15.52 12.55
C ARG A 32 9.13 -14.34 11.59
N THR A 33 9.33 -13.12 12.09
CA THR A 33 9.30 -11.93 11.24
C THR A 33 10.39 -11.98 10.16
N LYS A 34 11.61 -12.35 10.54
CA LYS A 34 12.72 -12.48 9.59
C LYS A 34 12.48 -13.56 8.54
N GLU A 35 11.90 -14.68 8.94
CA GLU A 35 11.53 -15.75 7.99
C GLU A 35 10.44 -15.28 7.03
N PHE A 36 9.43 -14.56 7.52
CA PHE A 36 8.39 -13.97 6.69
C PHE A 36 8.98 -12.95 5.70
N GLU A 37 9.83 -12.04 6.15
CA GLU A 37 10.55 -11.10 5.29
C GLU A 37 11.33 -11.82 4.18
N ARG A 38 12.01 -12.92 4.52
CA ARG A 38 12.76 -13.75 3.56
C ARG A 38 11.86 -14.40 2.52
N GLN A 39 10.73 -14.96 2.95
CA GLN A 39 9.76 -15.60 2.04
C GLN A 39 9.12 -14.60 1.09
N ILE A 40 8.69 -13.44 1.58
CA ILE A 40 8.15 -12.37 0.73
C ILE A 40 9.22 -11.83 -0.23
N ALA A 41 10.46 -11.66 0.22
CA ALA A 41 11.55 -11.25 -0.66
C ALA A 41 11.76 -12.24 -1.81
N SER A 42 11.72 -13.54 -1.52
CA SER A 42 11.82 -14.60 -2.53
C SER A 42 10.62 -14.60 -3.49
N TYR A 43 9.41 -14.44 -2.97
CA TYR A 43 8.18 -14.43 -3.76
C TYR A 43 8.10 -13.23 -4.70
N CYS A 44 8.47 -12.04 -4.20
CA CYS A 44 8.45 -10.80 -4.95
C CYS A 44 9.72 -10.57 -5.80
N HIS A 45 10.69 -11.50 -5.78
CA HIS A 45 11.98 -11.35 -6.45
C HIS A 45 12.71 -10.05 -6.11
N THR A 46 12.61 -9.61 -4.85
CA THR A 46 13.28 -8.40 -4.34
C THR A 46 14.42 -8.77 -3.38
N PRO A 47 15.50 -7.97 -3.32
CA PRO A 47 16.64 -8.29 -2.46
C PRO A 47 16.34 -8.20 -0.97
N LYS A 48 15.36 -7.39 -0.56
CA LYS A 48 15.01 -7.19 0.85
C LYS A 48 13.54 -6.82 1.02
N VAL A 49 13.00 -7.25 2.16
CA VAL A 49 11.68 -6.86 2.67
C VAL A 49 11.82 -6.45 4.12
N VAL A 50 11.02 -5.50 4.55
CA VAL A 50 10.91 -5.07 5.95
C VAL A 50 9.43 -5.11 6.33
N CYS A 51 9.11 -5.85 7.39
CA CYS A 51 7.77 -5.90 7.94
C CYS A 51 7.51 -4.74 8.89
N LEU A 52 6.39 -4.08 8.71
CA LEU A 52 5.86 -3.08 9.62
C LEU A 52 4.51 -3.54 10.18
N ASN A 53 3.95 -2.78 11.10
CA ASN A 53 2.72 -3.13 11.80
C ASN A 53 1.44 -2.95 10.95
N SER A 54 1.52 -2.24 9.83
CA SER A 54 0.39 -2.03 8.92
C SER A 54 0.85 -1.57 7.54
N ALA A 55 0.01 -1.78 6.52
CA ALA A 55 0.23 -1.22 5.18
C ALA A 55 0.27 0.32 5.19
N THR A 56 -0.51 0.96 6.05
CA THR A 56 -0.47 2.42 6.26
C THR A 56 0.91 2.87 6.70
N ALA A 57 1.51 2.19 7.69
CA ALA A 57 2.87 2.50 8.14
C ALA A 57 3.90 2.25 7.04
N CYS A 58 3.72 1.22 6.21
CA CYS A 58 4.59 0.96 5.06
C CYS A 58 4.54 2.13 4.06
N MET A 59 3.36 2.57 3.68
CA MET A 59 3.18 3.70 2.75
C MET A 59 3.79 5.00 3.32
N GLU A 60 3.52 5.32 4.58
CA GLU A 60 4.10 6.50 5.23
C GLU A 60 5.63 6.41 5.25
N MET A 61 6.18 5.25 5.62
CA MET A 61 7.63 5.06 5.64
C MET A 61 8.26 5.23 4.25
N ILE A 62 7.61 4.72 3.20
CA ILE A 62 8.07 4.89 1.81
C ILE A 62 8.12 6.39 1.46
N LEU A 63 7.06 7.15 1.74
CA LEU A 63 7.04 8.58 1.49
C LEU A 63 8.17 9.32 2.20
N ARG A 64 8.44 8.96 3.46
CA ARG A 64 9.56 9.54 4.24
C ARG A 64 10.92 9.18 3.65
N VAL A 65 11.12 7.93 3.23
CA VAL A 65 12.38 7.48 2.60
C VAL A 65 12.61 8.18 1.25
N LEU A 66 11.54 8.45 0.50
CA LEU A 66 11.58 9.22 -0.76
C LEU A 66 11.77 10.73 -0.53
N GLY A 67 11.79 11.20 0.72
CA GLY A 67 11.97 12.60 1.06
C GLY A 67 10.74 13.46 0.75
N VAL A 68 9.55 12.86 0.68
CA VAL A 68 8.29 13.57 0.44
C VAL A 68 7.90 14.37 1.68
N GLY A 69 7.52 15.65 1.50
CA GLY A 69 7.19 16.54 2.59
C GLY A 69 6.43 17.81 2.16
N PRO A 70 6.43 18.83 3.01
CA PRO A 70 5.76 20.11 2.71
C PRO A 70 6.26 20.72 1.39
N GLY A 71 5.31 21.09 0.53
CA GLY A 71 5.58 21.64 -0.80
C GLY A 71 5.49 20.60 -1.93
N ASP A 72 5.60 19.33 -1.62
CA ASP A 72 5.42 18.23 -2.58
C ASP A 72 3.94 17.84 -2.73
N GLU A 73 3.60 17.20 -3.84
CA GLU A 73 2.28 16.69 -4.13
C GLU A 73 2.32 15.15 -4.26
N VAL A 74 1.32 14.49 -3.68
CA VAL A 74 1.09 13.04 -3.79
C VAL A 74 -0.27 12.84 -4.43
N ILE A 75 -0.32 12.10 -5.53
CA ILE A 75 -1.55 11.81 -6.27
C ILE A 75 -2.06 10.41 -5.92
N THR A 76 -3.35 10.25 -5.68
CA THR A 76 -4.00 8.95 -5.53
C THR A 76 -5.42 8.98 -6.09
N SER A 77 -6.05 7.80 -6.23
CA SER A 77 -7.46 7.70 -6.62
C SER A 77 -8.37 8.22 -5.50
N ALA A 78 -9.47 8.88 -5.86
CA ALA A 78 -10.51 9.26 -4.91
C ALA A 78 -11.28 8.06 -4.37
N TYR A 79 -11.37 6.97 -5.13
CA TYR A 79 -12.01 5.73 -4.71
C TYR A 79 -10.98 4.75 -4.15
N THR A 80 -10.67 4.92 -2.88
CA THR A 80 -9.65 4.14 -2.16
C THR A 80 -9.96 4.10 -0.67
N TYR A 81 -9.26 3.21 0.05
CA TYR A 81 -9.25 3.27 1.50
C TYR A 81 -8.52 4.54 1.98
N THR A 82 -9.02 5.15 3.04
CA THR A 82 -8.52 6.43 3.59
C THR A 82 -6.99 6.48 3.74
N ALA A 83 -6.35 5.35 4.02
CA ALA A 83 -4.91 5.30 4.22
C ALA A 83 -4.11 5.78 3.01
N SER A 84 -4.53 5.45 1.77
CA SER A 84 -3.83 5.88 0.55
C SER A 84 -3.75 7.40 0.43
N ALA A 85 -4.75 8.11 0.95
CA ALA A 85 -4.80 9.56 0.98
C ALA A 85 -4.13 10.16 2.23
N SER A 86 -4.40 9.59 3.42
CA SER A 86 -3.96 10.17 4.69
C SER A 86 -2.45 10.16 4.87
N VAL A 87 -1.73 9.19 4.28
CA VAL A 87 -0.26 9.13 4.38
C VAL A 87 0.43 10.35 3.75
N ALA A 88 -0.16 10.95 2.71
CA ALA A 88 0.33 12.22 2.16
C ALA A 88 0.24 13.35 3.20
N CYS A 89 -0.87 13.40 3.94
CA CYS A 89 -1.05 14.39 5.00
C CYS A 89 -0.10 14.14 6.18
N HIS A 90 0.18 12.86 6.52
CA HIS A 90 1.09 12.51 7.62
C HIS A 90 2.53 13.02 7.39
N VAL A 91 2.96 13.11 6.13
CA VAL A 91 4.28 13.65 5.79
C VAL A 91 4.24 15.14 5.47
N GLY A 92 3.07 15.79 5.54
CA GLY A 92 2.89 17.21 5.27
C GLY A 92 2.85 17.57 3.77
N ALA A 93 2.73 16.59 2.89
CA ALA A 93 2.57 16.81 1.46
C ALA A 93 1.13 17.20 1.12
N LYS A 94 0.95 17.85 -0.02
CA LYS A 94 -0.37 18.16 -0.56
C LYS A 94 -0.96 16.91 -1.23
N LEU A 95 -2.10 16.46 -0.74
CA LEU A 95 -2.89 15.42 -1.38
C LEU A 95 -3.56 15.97 -2.64
N VAL A 96 -3.43 15.25 -3.76
CA VAL A 96 -4.16 15.45 -5.01
C VAL A 96 -4.94 14.19 -5.31
N MET A 97 -6.23 14.28 -5.49
CA MET A 97 -7.08 13.13 -5.81
C MET A 97 -7.56 13.25 -7.25
N VAL A 98 -7.52 12.12 -7.96
CA VAL A 98 -8.13 11.95 -9.27
C VAL A 98 -9.29 10.95 -9.16
N ASP A 99 -10.33 11.14 -9.96
CA ASP A 99 -11.49 10.27 -9.93
C ASP A 99 -11.19 8.93 -10.63
N THR A 100 -12.12 8.01 -10.56
CA THR A 100 -12.08 6.77 -11.35
C THR A 100 -12.60 7.03 -12.77
N ALA A 101 -12.09 6.23 -13.71
CA ALA A 101 -12.60 6.25 -15.07
C ALA A 101 -14.10 5.87 -15.11
N PRO A 102 -14.91 6.39 -16.04
CA PRO A 102 -16.33 6.06 -16.15
C PRO A 102 -16.57 4.55 -16.25
N ASN A 103 -17.46 4.04 -15.40
CA ASN A 103 -17.80 2.62 -15.29
C ASN A 103 -16.62 1.70 -14.91
N SER A 104 -15.60 2.23 -14.27
CA SER A 104 -14.45 1.50 -13.78
C SER A 104 -14.15 1.86 -12.32
N PHE A 105 -13.34 1.04 -11.65
CA PHE A 105 -12.73 1.35 -10.37
C PHE A 105 -11.26 1.78 -10.52
N GLU A 106 -10.72 1.70 -11.72
CA GLU A 106 -9.37 2.18 -12.01
C GLU A 106 -9.31 3.70 -11.98
N MET A 107 -8.15 4.24 -11.65
CA MET A 107 -7.86 5.66 -11.72
C MET A 107 -8.08 6.18 -13.15
N ASP A 108 -8.68 7.35 -13.29
CA ASP A 108 -8.79 8.03 -14.59
C ASP A 108 -7.41 8.57 -15.01
N TYR A 109 -6.81 7.92 -15.99
CA TYR A 109 -5.46 8.25 -16.46
C TYR A 109 -5.38 9.60 -17.20
N GLU A 110 -6.47 10.08 -17.79
CA GLU A 110 -6.50 11.43 -18.39
C GLU A 110 -6.49 12.49 -17.30
N GLN A 111 -7.26 12.31 -16.23
CA GLN A 111 -7.20 13.18 -15.07
C GLN A 111 -5.84 13.08 -14.37
N LEU A 112 -5.25 11.89 -14.28
CA LEU A 112 -3.90 11.71 -13.74
C LEU A 112 -2.89 12.57 -14.50
N ALA A 113 -2.88 12.48 -15.83
CA ALA A 113 -1.96 13.27 -16.66
C ALA A 113 -2.14 14.78 -16.46
N GLN A 114 -3.39 15.25 -16.31
CA GLN A 114 -3.69 16.67 -16.05
C GLN A 114 -3.34 17.12 -14.64
N ALA A 115 -3.33 16.20 -13.66
CA ALA A 115 -3.06 16.49 -12.27
C ALA A 115 -1.55 16.63 -11.94
N ILE A 116 -0.67 16.12 -12.82
CA ILE A 116 0.78 16.17 -12.60
C ILE A 116 1.29 17.60 -12.72
N THR A 117 2.09 18.00 -11.75
CA THR A 117 2.80 19.30 -11.72
C THR A 117 4.28 19.08 -11.42
N SER A 118 5.07 20.15 -11.50
CA SER A 118 6.49 20.08 -11.09
C SER A 118 6.71 19.76 -9.60
N ARG A 119 5.65 19.76 -8.79
CA ARG A 119 5.68 19.39 -7.37
C ARG A 119 5.24 17.95 -7.13
N THR A 120 4.70 17.26 -8.12
CA THR A 120 4.30 15.86 -7.98
C THR A 120 5.52 14.99 -7.76
N LYS A 121 5.56 14.29 -6.63
CA LYS A 121 6.66 13.40 -6.23
C LYS A 121 6.28 11.93 -6.28
N VAL A 122 5.03 11.62 -5.97
CA VAL A 122 4.57 10.23 -5.87
C VAL A 122 3.15 10.11 -6.41
N ILE A 123 2.92 9.02 -7.12
CA ILE A 123 1.59 8.54 -7.49
C ILE A 123 1.37 7.24 -6.72
N ILE A 124 0.23 7.12 -6.02
CA ILE A 124 -0.19 5.91 -5.30
C ILE A 124 -1.39 5.33 -6.05
N PRO A 125 -1.19 4.41 -7.00
CA PRO A 125 -2.29 3.70 -7.65
C PRO A 125 -2.91 2.70 -6.68
N VAL A 126 -4.14 2.26 -6.96
CA VAL A 126 -4.89 1.34 -6.11
C VAL A 126 -5.43 0.20 -6.95
N ASP A 127 -4.92 -1.00 -6.74
CA ASP A 127 -5.40 -2.24 -7.36
C ASP A 127 -6.67 -2.73 -6.65
N LEU A 128 -7.76 -1.99 -6.83
CA LEU A 128 -9.00 -2.18 -6.09
C LEU A 128 -9.62 -3.55 -6.35
N ALA A 129 -9.84 -4.31 -5.27
CA ALA A 129 -10.39 -5.66 -5.33
C ALA A 129 -9.63 -6.61 -6.28
N GLY A 130 -8.33 -6.36 -6.50
CA GLY A 130 -7.48 -7.16 -7.38
C GLY A 130 -7.57 -6.78 -8.87
N ILE A 131 -8.26 -5.69 -9.21
CA ILE A 131 -8.23 -5.11 -10.55
C ILE A 131 -6.93 -4.32 -10.65
N ILE A 132 -6.00 -4.84 -11.44
CA ILE A 132 -4.64 -4.27 -11.57
C ILE A 132 -4.71 -3.05 -12.48
N CYS A 133 -4.16 -1.92 -12.02
CA CYS A 133 -4.03 -0.70 -12.80
C CYS A 133 -3.11 -0.90 -14.02
N ASP A 134 -3.32 -0.12 -15.06
CA ASP A 134 -2.43 -0.06 -16.21
C ASP A 134 -1.12 0.66 -15.83
N TYR A 135 -0.18 -0.10 -15.27
CA TYR A 135 1.11 0.44 -14.83
C TYR A 135 1.95 0.98 -15.98
N ASP A 136 1.87 0.39 -17.19
CA ASP A 136 2.60 0.91 -18.35
C ASP A 136 2.12 2.33 -18.69
N ARG A 137 0.82 2.55 -18.63
CA ARG A 137 0.24 3.87 -18.82
C ARG A 137 0.62 4.83 -17.71
N ILE A 138 0.57 4.41 -16.45
CA ILE A 138 1.01 5.22 -15.30
C ILE A 138 2.47 5.63 -15.46
N PHE A 139 3.36 4.71 -15.78
CA PHE A 139 4.78 5.02 -15.99
C PHE A 139 5.04 5.93 -17.18
N SER A 140 4.21 5.84 -18.23
CA SER A 140 4.35 6.74 -19.39
C SER A 140 3.90 8.17 -19.09
N ILE A 141 3.01 8.34 -18.08
CA ILE A 141 2.51 9.65 -17.64
C ILE A 141 3.48 10.29 -16.62
N ALA A 142 4.11 9.48 -15.76
CA ALA A 142 5.00 9.91 -14.68
C ALA A 142 6.38 10.33 -15.19
#